data_28c596a241caa1066e43daaae476f3fc
#
_entry.id   28c596a241caa1066e43daaae476f3fc
#
_cell.length_a   1.000
_cell.length_b   1.000
_cell.length_c   1.000
_cell.angle_alpha   90.00
_cell.angle_beta   90.00
_cell.angle_gamma   90.00
#
_symmetry.space_group_name_H-M   'P 1'
#
loop_
_entity.id
_entity.type
_entity.pdbx_description
1 polymer ?
#
loop_
_entity_poly.entity_id
_entity_poly.type
_entity_poly.pdbx_seq_one_letter_code
_entity_poly.pdbx_strand_id
1 'polypeptide(L)'
;MRGEVKMKIGAITVGQSPRTDVTADIMGIFNGKAEILERGGLDGLTREQIQEFTPKEGDYVLVSRLNDGTSVTFAERHIIPRLQQAIQELEEQGTAFIMMFCTGKFPDTLKAKVPLIYPCEILDRVVPLLTAASSILVVTPSPLQITQSEEKWSRIVAQVSVTACSPYGEWKELEEAASLVKDTKADLVVLDCIGFSQEMKQLFAKETGKPVILPRTLLARLVSELTDV
;
A
#
# COMPACT_ATOMS: atom_id res chain seq x y z
N MET A 1 4.56 -36.72 -11.25
CA MET A 1 3.66 -35.58 -10.91
C MET A 1 4.22 -34.37 -11.64
N ARG A 2 3.48 -33.81 -12.61
CA ARG A 2 3.86 -32.52 -13.20
C ARG A 2 3.64 -31.49 -12.08
N GLY A 3 4.71 -30.76 -11.66
CA GLY A 3 4.56 -29.67 -10.72
C GLY A 3 3.54 -28.68 -11.28
N GLU A 4 2.57 -28.27 -10.46
CA GLU A 4 1.64 -27.19 -10.85
C GLU A 4 2.46 -25.96 -11.23
N VAL A 5 2.23 -25.46 -12.44
CA VAL A 5 2.89 -24.22 -12.91
C VAL A 5 2.26 -23.07 -12.16
N LYS A 6 3.01 -22.46 -11.27
CA LYS A 6 2.55 -21.28 -10.53
C LYS A 6 2.41 -20.09 -11.47
N MET A 7 1.34 -19.32 -11.29
CA MET A 7 1.18 -18.07 -12.02
C MET A 7 2.19 -17.03 -11.50
N LYS A 8 2.95 -16.42 -12.39
CA LYS A 8 3.86 -15.34 -12.05
C LYS A 8 3.10 -14.02 -11.93
N ILE A 9 3.19 -13.42 -10.76
CA ILE A 9 2.59 -12.10 -10.44
C ILE A 9 3.71 -11.13 -10.14
N GLY A 10 3.72 -9.99 -10.84
CA GLY A 10 4.61 -8.89 -10.52
C GLY A 10 4.14 -8.13 -9.28
N ALA A 11 5.05 -7.63 -8.48
CA ALA A 11 4.77 -6.69 -7.41
C ALA A 11 5.78 -5.54 -7.43
N ILE A 12 5.31 -4.31 -7.49
CA ILE A 12 6.16 -3.12 -7.51
C ILE A 12 5.95 -2.33 -6.23
N THR A 13 7.02 -2.17 -5.45
CA THR A 13 7.05 -1.25 -4.32
C THR A 13 7.66 0.09 -4.70
N VAL A 14 7.19 1.17 -4.09
CA VAL A 14 7.83 2.49 -4.24
C VAL A 14 9.14 2.60 -3.45
N GLY A 15 9.37 1.71 -2.49
CA GLY A 15 10.60 1.56 -1.72
C GLY A 15 11.60 0.61 -2.38
N GLN A 16 12.33 -0.14 -1.54
CA GLN A 16 13.21 -1.21 -1.98
C GLN A 16 12.50 -2.56 -1.94
N SER A 17 12.83 -3.44 -2.89
CA SER A 17 12.43 -4.84 -2.91
C SER A 17 13.54 -5.76 -2.37
N PRO A 18 13.22 -6.98 -1.84
CA PRO A 18 11.87 -7.51 -1.67
C PRO A 18 11.16 -6.97 -0.43
N ARG A 19 9.83 -6.90 -0.49
CA ARG A 19 8.96 -6.51 0.62
C ARG A 19 8.46 -7.73 1.38
N THR A 20 9.38 -8.42 2.04
CA THR A 20 9.07 -9.63 2.83
C THR A 20 8.06 -9.38 3.94
N ASP A 21 8.01 -8.15 4.48
CA ASP A 21 7.02 -7.69 5.45
C ASP A 21 5.59 -7.63 4.86
N VAL A 22 5.44 -7.43 3.56
CA VAL A 22 4.15 -7.43 2.86
C VAL A 22 3.79 -8.83 2.39
N THR A 23 4.73 -9.50 1.73
CA THR A 23 4.49 -10.83 1.13
C THR A 23 4.20 -11.89 2.18
N ALA A 24 4.78 -11.80 3.40
CA ALA A 24 4.45 -12.70 4.50
C ALA A 24 2.95 -12.74 4.84
N ASP A 25 2.25 -11.59 4.79
CA ASP A 25 0.82 -11.50 5.09
C ASP A 25 -0.07 -12.00 3.95
N ILE A 26 0.41 -11.99 2.71
CA ILE A 26 -0.44 -12.21 1.53
C ILE A 26 -0.21 -13.54 0.83
N MET A 27 0.97 -14.18 0.97
CA MET A 27 1.28 -15.42 0.27
C MET A 27 0.28 -16.55 0.56
N GLY A 28 -0.21 -16.63 1.81
CA GLY A 28 -1.23 -17.61 2.20
C GLY A 28 -2.55 -17.47 1.43
N ILE A 29 -2.88 -16.26 0.96
CA ILE A 29 -4.12 -15.98 0.20
C ILE A 29 -4.10 -16.67 -1.16
N PHE A 30 -2.93 -16.79 -1.78
CA PHE A 30 -2.76 -17.42 -3.10
C PHE A 30 -2.71 -18.96 -3.07
N ASN A 31 -2.77 -19.59 -1.88
CA ASN A 31 -2.84 -21.05 -1.71
C ASN A 31 -1.76 -21.83 -2.51
N GLY A 32 -0.58 -21.25 -2.65
CA GLY A 32 0.54 -21.86 -3.37
C GLY A 32 0.46 -21.76 -4.92
N LYS A 33 -0.60 -21.17 -5.48
CA LYS A 33 -0.83 -21.04 -6.92
C LYS A 33 -0.04 -19.90 -7.59
N ALA A 34 0.54 -18.98 -6.80
CA ALA A 34 1.28 -17.82 -7.29
C ALA A 34 2.77 -17.85 -6.93
N GLU A 35 3.57 -17.26 -7.80
CA GLU A 35 4.95 -16.85 -7.58
C GLU A 35 5.00 -15.32 -7.70
N ILE A 36 5.44 -14.60 -6.66
CA ILE A 36 5.54 -13.14 -6.68
C ILE A 36 6.97 -12.74 -7.04
N LEU A 37 7.11 -11.97 -8.13
CA LEU A 37 8.35 -11.37 -8.59
C LEU A 37 8.33 -9.89 -8.21
N GLU A 38 9.33 -9.43 -7.45
CA GLU A 38 9.31 -8.08 -6.89
C GLU A 38 10.34 -7.14 -7.54
N ARG A 39 9.97 -5.86 -7.67
CA ARG A 39 10.85 -4.75 -8.04
C ARG A 39 10.52 -3.52 -7.20
N GLY A 40 11.53 -2.71 -6.91
CA GLY A 40 11.39 -1.49 -6.11
C GLY A 40 11.83 -0.23 -6.84
N GLY A 41 11.08 0.86 -6.67
CA GLY A 41 11.46 2.16 -7.21
C GLY A 41 12.79 2.70 -6.67
N LEU A 42 13.20 2.25 -5.48
CA LEU A 42 14.47 2.63 -4.86
C LEU A 42 15.55 1.53 -4.93
N ASP A 43 15.32 0.45 -5.68
CA ASP A 43 16.31 -0.62 -5.83
C ASP A 43 17.63 -0.08 -6.42
N GLY A 44 18.74 -0.52 -5.85
CA GLY A 44 20.09 -0.14 -6.28
C GLY A 44 20.51 1.28 -5.92
N LEU A 45 19.67 2.08 -5.27
CA LEU A 45 20.05 3.42 -4.80
C LEU A 45 20.71 3.37 -3.43
N THR A 46 21.73 4.23 -3.24
CA THR A 46 22.32 4.48 -1.92
C THR A 46 21.41 5.39 -1.08
N ARG A 47 21.67 5.46 0.23
CA ARG A 47 20.94 6.38 1.12
C ARG A 47 21.10 7.84 0.72
N GLU A 48 22.30 8.23 0.29
CA GLU A 48 22.61 9.59 -0.17
C GLU A 48 21.79 9.95 -1.41
N GLN A 49 21.68 9.03 -2.39
CA GLN A 49 20.86 9.22 -3.58
C GLN A 49 19.37 9.33 -3.24
N ILE A 50 18.90 8.55 -2.27
CA ILE A 50 17.49 8.61 -1.81
C ILE A 50 17.22 9.94 -1.10
N GLN A 51 18.17 10.49 -0.35
CA GLN A 51 18.05 11.80 0.30
C GLN A 51 17.84 12.95 -0.70
N GLU A 52 18.36 12.84 -1.92
CA GLU A 52 18.11 13.83 -2.99
C GLU A 52 16.63 13.88 -3.41
N PHE A 53 15.85 12.86 -3.09
CA PHE A 53 14.42 12.76 -3.39
C PHE A 53 13.53 13.39 -2.32
N THR A 54 14.11 14.06 -1.31
CA THR A 54 13.37 14.73 -0.25
C THR A 54 12.27 15.62 -0.82
N PRO A 55 11.02 15.52 -0.30
CA PRO A 55 9.90 16.30 -0.79
C PRO A 55 10.12 17.81 -0.60
N LYS A 56 9.66 18.59 -1.58
CA LYS A 56 9.56 20.05 -1.51
C LYS A 56 8.09 20.44 -1.41
N GLU A 57 7.84 21.71 -1.14
CA GLU A 57 6.48 22.24 -1.13
C GLU A 57 5.76 21.95 -2.45
N GLY A 58 4.53 21.43 -2.36
CA GLY A 58 3.73 21.03 -3.51
C GLY A 58 4.02 19.63 -4.08
N ASP A 59 5.03 18.92 -3.57
CA ASP A 59 5.28 17.54 -3.99
C ASP A 59 4.25 16.55 -3.43
N TYR A 60 3.90 15.55 -4.22
CA TYR A 60 3.18 14.39 -3.71
C TYR A 60 4.13 13.49 -2.90
N VAL A 61 3.81 13.33 -1.63
CA VAL A 61 4.68 12.65 -0.65
C VAL A 61 4.40 11.16 -0.62
N LEU A 62 5.45 10.37 -0.77
CA LEU A 62 5.43 8.92 -0.57
C LEU A 62 6.25 8.52 0.65
N VAL A 63 5.78 7.49 1.34
CA VAL A 63 6.48 6.84 2.46
C VAL A 63 6.65 5.38 2.13
N SER A 64 7.85 4.86 2.33
CA SER A 64 8.15 3.45 2.15
C SER A 64 9.26 2.97 3.07
N ARG A 65 9.71 1.73 2.86
CA ARG A 65 10.73 1.06 3.66
C ARG A 65 11.91 0.66 2.79
N LEU A 66 13.11 0.77 3.34
CA LEU A 66 14.34 0.21 2.79
C LEU A 66 14.54 -1.23 3.27
N ASN A 67 15.45 -1.96 2.63
CA ASN A 67 15.75 -3.36 2.95
C ASN A 67 16.32 -3.55 4.37
N ASP A 68 16.94 -2.51 4.93
CA ASP A 68 17.43 -2.49 6.31
C ASP A 68 16.34 -2.19 7.35
N GLY A 69 15.09 -2.01 6.91
CA GLY A 69 13.95 -1.70 7.77
C GLY A 69 13.70 -0.22 7.99
N THR A 70 14.59 0.67 7.55
CA THR A 70 14.44 2.12 7.74
C THR A 70 13.28 2.66 6.92
N SER A 71 12.45 3.51 7.54
CA SER A 71 11.42 4.28 6.83
C SER A 71 12.05 5.45 6.08
N VAL A 72 11.57 5.69 4.86
CA VAL A 72 11.98 6.84 4.03
C VAL A 72 10.78 7.57 3.48
N THR A 73 10.93 8.89 3.37
CA THR A 73 9.94 9.80 2.80
C THR A 73 10.56 10.52 1.61
N PHE A 74 9.88 10.52 0.47
CA PHE A 74 10.39 11.10 -0.78
C PHE A 74 9.27 11.59 -1.69
N ALA A 75 9.63 12.44 -2.65
CA ALA A 75 8.68 12.94 -3.64
C ALA A 75 8.47 11.94 -4.78
N GLU A 76 7.20 11.68 -5.12
CA GLU A 76 6.78 10.71 -6.14
C GLU A 76 7.48 10.91 -7.49
N ARG A 77 7.62 12.17 -7.95
CA ARG A 77 8.18 12.49 -9.28
C ARG A 77 9.53 11.84 -9.56
N HIS A 78 10.33 11.59 -8.53
CA HIS A 78 11.67 11.01 -8.70
C HIS A 78 11.64 9.52 -9.02
N ILE A 79 10.59 8.82 -8.65
CA ILE A 79 10.53 7.36 -8.84
C ILE A 79 9.68 6.93 -10.04
N ILE A 80 8.86 7.81 -10.63
CA ILE A 80 8.00 7.46 -11.77
C ILE A 80 8.77 6.78 -12.92
N PRO A 81 9.93 7.32 -13.40
CA PRO A 81 10.69 6.65 -14.45
C PRO A 81 11.21 5.27 -14.02
N ARG A 82 11.57 5.11 -12.75
CA ARG A 82 12.07 3.85 -12.20
C ARG A 82 10.96 2.81 -12.05
N LEU A 83 9.74 3.24 -11.67
CA LEU A 83 8.57 2.36 -11.66
C LEU A 83 8.23 1.88 -13.08
N GLN A 84 8.35 2.76 -14.09
CA GLN A 84 8.14 2.35 -15.48
C GLN A 84 9.16 1.30 -15.93
N GLN A 85 10.42 1.43 -15.55
CA GLN A 85 11.43 0.41 -15.82
C GLN A 85 11.11 -0.90 -15.10
N ALA A 86 10.70 -0.84 -13.82
CA ALA A 86 10.31 -2.01 -13.04
C ALA A 86 9.12 -2.76 -13.66
N ILE A 87 8.14 -2.05 -14.24
CA ILE A 87 7.04 -2.64 -15.00
C ILE A 87 7.58 -3.44 -16.18
N GLN A 88 8.47 -2.85 -16.99
CA GLN A 88 9.04 -3.51 -18.17
C GLN A 88 9.82 -4.77 -17.79
N GLU A 89 10.65 -4.71 -16.75
CA GLU A 89 11.42 -5.84 -16.26
C GLU A 89 10.53 -7.00 -15.78
N LEU A 90 9.40 -6.71 -15.14
CA LEU A 90 8.45 -7.73 -14.71
C LEU A 90 7.70 -8.36 -15.88
N GLU A 91 7.31 -7.55 -16.87
CA GLU A 91 6.70 -8.04 -18.11
C GLU A 91 7.63 -8.98 -18.87
N GLU A 92 8.93 -8.65 -18.98
CA GLU A 92 9.95 -9.49 -19.61
C GLU A 92 10.14 -10.83 -18.88
N GLN A 93 9.87 -10.89 -17.57
CA GLN A 93 9.88 -12.11 -16.79
C GLN A 93 8.61 -12.94 -16.94
N GLY A 94 7.62 -12.46 -17.71
CA GLY A 94 6.40 -13.18 -18.05
C GLY A 94 5.36 -13.15 -16.92
N THR A 95 5.25 -12.03 -16.19
CA THR A 95 4.18 -11.85 -15.21
C THR A 95 2.83 -11.70 -15.92
N ALA A 96 1.78 -12.32 -15.36
CA ALA A 96 0.42 -12.25 -15.89
C ALA A 96 -0.26 -10.91 -15.55
N PHE A 97 0.06 -10.34 -14.41
CA PHE A 97 -0.35 -9.01 -13.94
C PHE A 97 0.63 -8.48 -12.91
N ILE A 98 0.51 -7.20 -12.59
CA ILE A 98 1.40 -6.50 -11.67
C ILE A 98 0.58 -5.83 -10.58
N MET A 99 0.89 -6.09 -9.31
CA MET A 99 0.35 -5.41 -8.15
C MET A 99 1.22 -4.21 -7.77
N MET A 100 0.61 -3.05 -7.58
CA MET A 100 1.30 -1.91 -6.98
C MET A 100 1.30 -2.03 -5.45
N PHE A 101 2.45 -2.17 -4.83
CA PHE A 101 2.60 -2.18 -3.36
C PHE A 101 2.73 -0.76 -2.81
N CYS A 102 1.73 0.06 -3.12
CA CYS A 102 1.57 1.42 -2.61
C CYS A 102 0.12 1.86 -2.76
N THR A 103 -0.42 2.56 -1.76
CA THR A 103 -1.76 3.14 -1.78
C THR A 103 -1.81 4.58 -2.29
N GLY A 104 -0.66 5.14 -2.67
CA GLY A 104 -0.57 6.45 -3.34
C GLY A 104 -1.27 6.46 -4.69
N LYS A 105 -1.64 7.65 -5.16
CA LYS A 105 -2.11 7.85 -6.53
C LYS A 105 -0.91 8.06 -7.44
N PHE A 106 -0.94 7.42 -8.58
CA PHE A 106 0.10 7.55 -9.60
C PHE A 106 -0.47 8.17 -10.86
N PRO A 107 0.36 8.91 -11.63
CA PRO A 107 -0.10 9.50 -12.88
C PRO A 107 -0.38 8.41 -13.93
N ASP A 108 -1.32 8.68 -14.84
CA ASP A 108 -1.68 7.80 -15.96
C ASP A 108 -0.55 7.58 -16.99
N THR A 109 0.64 8.09 -16.68
CA THR A 109 1.84 7.94 -17.52
C THR A 109 2.50 6.57 -17.40
N LEU A 110 2.27 5.85 -16.30
CA LEU A 110 2.75 4.46 -16.17
C LEU A 110 1.99 3.57 -17.14
N LYS A 111 2.72 2.85 -17.99
CA LYS A 111 2.17 1.99 -19.03
C LYS A 111 2.62 0.55 -18.79
N ALA A 112 1.68 -0.38 -18.88
CA ALA A 112 1.91 -1.81 -18.81
C ALA A 112 1.16 -2.52 -19.95
N LYS A 113 1.71 -3.63 -20.41
CA LYS A 113 1.06 -4.53 -21.39
C LYS A 113 0.15 -5.54 -20.70
N VAL A 114 0.40 -5.78 -19.40
CA VAL A 114 -0.42 -6.64 -18.54
C VAL A 114 -1.23 -5.75 -17.58
N PRO A 115 -2.31 -6.27 -16.95
CA PRO A 115 -3.05 -5.49 -15.98
C PRO A 115 -2.14 -5.00 -14.84
N LEU A 116 -2.12 -3.69 -14.59
CA LEU A 116 -1.45 -3.06 -13.47
C LEU A 116 -2.51 -2.67 -12.44
N ILE A 117 -2.47 -3.29 -11.26
CA ILE A 117 -3.54 -3.23 -10.27
C ILE A 117 -3.11 -2.32 -9.12
N TYR A 118 -3.84 -1.22 -8.96
CA TYR A 118 -3.58 -0.19 -7.95
C TYR A 118 -4.51 -0.35 -6.74
N PRO A 119 -3.97 -0.51 -5.52
CA PRO A 119 -4.79 -0.53 -4.30
C PRO A 119 -5.63 0.73 -4.11
N CYS A 120 -5.11 1.91 -4.49
CA CYS A 120 -5.86 3.17 -4.38
C CYS A 120 -7.16 3.13 -5.19
N GLU A 121 -7.14 2.60 -6.41
CA GLU A 121 -8.36 2.49 -7.25
C GLU A 121 -9.37 1.50 -6.69
N ILE A 122 -8.87 0.40 -6.09
CA ILE A 122 -9.73 -0.56 -5.40
C ILE A 122 -10.39 0.10 -4.19
N LEU A 123 -9.61 0.80 -3.36
CA LEU A 123 -10.09 1.49 -2.18
C LEU A 123 -11.11 2.58 -2.53
N ASP A 124 -10.83 3.39 -3.57
CA ASP A 124 -11.71 4.48 -4.03
C ASP A 124 -13.11 3.95 -4.40
N ARG A 125 -13.23 2.71 -4.85
CA ARG A 125 -14.50 2.07 -5.26
C ARG A 125 -15.14 1.23 -4.16
N VAL A 126 -14.34 0.55 -3.33
CA VAL A 126 -14.84 -0.39 -2.33
C VAL A 126 -15.24 0.34 -1.04
N VAL A 127 -14.47 1.33 -0.59
CA VAL A 127 -14.74 2.03 0.67
C VAL A 127 -16.14 2.67 0.72
N PRO A 128 -16.61 3.40 -0.30
CA PRO A 128 -17.97 3.97 -0.28
C PRO A 128 -19.10 2.95 -0.15
N LEU A 129 -18.86 1.71 -0.60
CA LEU A 129 -19.86 0.62 -0.50
C LEU A 129 -19.95 0.03 0.90
N LEU A 130 -18.91 0.23 1.72
CA LEU A 130 -18.78 -0.38 3.05
C LEU A 130 -19.11 0.58 4.20
N THR A 131 -19.43 1.84 3.89
CA THR A 131 -19.74 2.87 4.90
C THR A 131 -21.23 3.18 4.89
N ALA A 132 -21.93 2.90 6.01
CA ALA A 132 -23.37 3.15 6.11
C ALA A 132 -23.72 4.65 6.17
N ALA A 133 -22.95 5.44 6.93
CA ALA A 133 -23.13 6.89 7.08
C ALA A 133 -22.07 7.70 6.33
N SER A 134 -21.35 7.07 5.40
CA SER A 134 -20.29 7.71 4.61
C SER A 134 -19.23 8.40 5.47
N SER A 135 -18.85 7.79 6.60
CA SER A 135 -17.87 8.32 7.56
C SER A 135 -16.69 7.36 7.73
N ILE A 136 -15.48 7.83 7.51
CA ILE A 136 -14.26 7.04 7.67
C ILE A 136 -13.21 7.72 8.55
N LEU A 137 -12.44 6.89 9.24
CA LEU A 137 -11.16 7.27 9.83
C LEU A 137 -10.04 6.69 8.97
N VAL A 138 -9.17 7.55 8.47
CA VAL A 138 -7.98 7.16 7.70
C VAL A 138 -6.74 7.27 8.58
N VAL A 139 -5.93 6.21 8.57
CA VAL A 139 -4.61 6.21 9.21
C VAL A 139 -3.55 6.23 8.12
N THR A 140 -2.86 7.36 7.97
CA THR A 140 -1.78 7.55 6.99
C THR A 140 -0.41 7.35 7.64
N PRO A 141 0.63 6.93 6.89
CA PRO A 141 1.92 6.54 7.50
C PRO A 141 2.78 7.72 7.99
N SER A 142 2.45 8.96 7.63
CA SER A 142 3.24 10.13 8.01
C SER A 142 2.38 11.37 8.21
N PRO A 143 2.68 12.24 9.19
CA PRO A 143 2.03 13.53 9.31
C PRO A 143 2.10 14.40 8.05
N LEU A 144 3.16 14.26 7.26
CA LEU A 144 3.33 14.96 5.97
C LEU A 144 2.29 14.58 4.92
N GLN A 145 1.55 13.47 5.14
CA GLN A 145 0.53 12.98 4.21
C GLN A 145 -0.90 13.29 4.66
N ILE A 146 -1.10 13.94 5.81
CA ILE A 146 -2.46 14.23 6.33
C ILE A 146 -3.26 15.03 5.32
N THR A 147 -2.77 16.19 4.88
CA THR A 147 -3.49 17.06 3.94
C THR A 147 -3.79 16.36 2.62
N GLN A 148 -2.81 15.69 2.01
CA GLN A 148 -3.05 14.97 0.75
C GLN A 148 -4.02 13.79 0.93
N SER A 149 -4.07 13.19 2.12
CA SER A 149 -5.00 12.12 2.46
C SER A 149 -6.43 12.68 2.64
N GLU A 150 -6.59 13.80 3.32
CA GLU A 150 -7.87 14.51 3.44
C GLU A 150 -8.42 14.90 2.06
N GLU A 151 -7.59 15.49 1.20
CA GLU A 151 -7.97 15.86 -0.16
C GLU A 151 -8.37 14.66 -1.02
N LYS A 152 -7.66 13.53 -0.88
CA LYS A 152 -7.97 12.28 -1.59
C LYS A 152 -9.34 11.77 -1.16
N TRP A 153 -9.54 11.58 0.14
CA TRP A 153 -10.69 10.86 0.66
C TRP A 153 -11.97 11.70 0.73
N SER A 154 -11.89 13.02 0.91
CA SER A 154 -13.06 13.92 0.89
C SER A 154 -13.76 14.00 -0.47
N ARG A 155 -13.10 13.57 -1.55
CA ARG A 155 -13.71 13.43 -2.88
C ARG A 155 -14.55 12.15 -3.03
N ILE A 156 -14.41 11.21 -2.09
CA ILE A 156 -14.95 9.85 -2.19
C ILE A 156 -15.99 9.61 -1.11
N VAL A 157 -15.77 10.13 0.10
CA VAL A 157 -16.62 9.91 1.27
C VAL A 157 -16.96 11.26 1.91
N ALA A 158 -18.20 11.41 2.41
CA ALA A 158 -18.73 12.68 2.90
C ALA A 158 -18.06 13.17 4.20
N GLN A 159 -17.66 12.25 5.08
CA GLN A 159 -17.02 12.57 6.36
C GLN A 159 -15.71 11.83 6.51
N VAL A 160 -14.62 12.57 6.58
CA VAL A 160 -13.26 12.01 6.68
C VAL A 160 -12.56 12.60 7.90
N SER A 161 -12.02 11.73 8.72
CA SER A 161 -11.04 12.09 9.75
C SER A 161 -9.71 11.43 9.39
N VAL A 162 -8.61 12.14 9.48
CA VAL A 162 -7.28 11.60 9.17
C VAL A 162 -6.39 11.71 10.41
N THR A 163 -5.67 10.64 10.68
CA THR A 163 -4.58 10.61 11.66
C THR A 163 -3.34 9.99 11.04
N ALA A 164 -2.19 10.20 11.63
CA ALA A 164 -0.93 9.64 11.13
C ALA A 164 -0.30 8.69 12.15
N CYS A 165 0.16 7.54 11.67
CA CYS A 165 0.96 6.60 12.43
C CYS A 165 1.83 5.79 11.48
N SER A 166 3.15 5.71 11.74
CA SER A 166 4.05 4.97 10.89
C SER A 166 3.89 3.45 11.10
N PRO A 167 3.67 2.65 10.04
CA PRO A 167 3.72 1.19 10.14
C PRO A 167 5.15 0.65 10.31
N TYR A 168 6.16 1.52 10.29
CA TYR A 168 7.59 1.18 10.39
C TYR A 168 8.22 1.70 11.68
N GLY A 169 7.42 2.32 12.57
CA GLY A 169 7.82 2.81 13.89
C GLY A 169 7.77 1.74 14.96
N GLU A 170 7.96 2.16 16.21
CA GLU A 170 7.86 1.29 17.37
C GLU A 170 6.41 0.84 17.61
N TRP A 171 6.22 -0.39 18.09
CA TRP A 171 4.87 -0.94 18.36
C TRP A 171 4.08 -0.06 19.33
N LYS A 172 4.76 0.51 20.32
CA LYS A 172 4.16 1.42 21.29
C LYS A 172 3.51 2.65 20.65
N GLU A 173 4.11 3.21 19.60
CA GLU A 173 3.54 4.35 18.85
C GLU A 173 2.23 3.97 18.16
N LEU A 174 2.15 2.72 17.67
CA LEU A 174 0.93 2.17 17.08
C LEU A 174 -0.17 1.97 18.13
N GLU A 175 0.16 1.47 19.32
CA GLU A 175 -0.78 1.34 20.44
C GLU A 175 -1.31 2.70 20.90
N GLU A 176 -0.44 3.68 21.02
CA GLU A 176 -0.81 5.06 21.38
C GLU A 176 -1.74 5.67 20.30
N ALA A 177 -1.40 5.52 19.02
CA ALA A 177 -2.21 6.03 17.91
C ALA A 177 -3.60 5.36 17.87
N ALA A 178 -3.67 4.04 18.05
CA ALA A 178 -4.93 3.30 18.08
C ALA A 178 -5.80 3.73 19.27
N SER A 179 -5.19 3.93 20.45
CA SER A 179 -5.87 4.39 21.64
C SER A 179 -6.41 5.82 21.50
N LEU A 180 -5.68 6.73 20.84
CA LEU A 180 -6.12 8.11 20.60
C LEU A 180 -7.40 8.17 19.74
N VAL A 181 -7.62 7.19 18.88
CA VAL A 181 -8.79 7.14 17.97
C VAL A 181 -9.88 6.18 18.43
N LYS A 182 -9.78 5.60 19.64
CA LYS A 182 -10.73 4.60 20.17
C LYS A 182 -12.19 5.05 20.15
N ASP A 183 -12.45 6.34 20.41
CA ASP A 183 -13.78 6.92 20.47
C ASP A 183 -14.27 7.47 19.12
N THR A 184 -13.62 7.07 18.02
CA THR A 184 -14.00 7.53 16.68
C THR A 184 -15.46 7.25 16.37
N LYS A 185 -16.12 8.20 15.71
CA LYS A 185 -17.50 8.05 15.23
C LYS A 185 -17.58 7.53 13.80
N ALA A 186 -16.42 7.26 13.18
CA ALA A 186 -16.37 6.69 11.85
C ALA A 186 -17.02 5.29 11.81
N ASP A 187 -17.59 4.95 10.66
CA ASP A 187 -18.15 3.62 10.40
C ASP A 187 -17.07 2.59 10.09
N LEU A 188 -15.96 3.07 9.56
CA LEU A 188 -14.89 2.25 8.99
C LEU A 188 -13.54 2.91 9.24
N VAL A 189 -12.53 2.11 9.58
CA VAL A 189 -11.12 2.54 9.62
C VAL A 189 -10.40 2.05 8.37
N VAL A 190 -9.64 2.92 7.71
CA VAL A 190 -8.81 2.61 6.54
C VAL A 190 -7.34 2.81 6.91
N LEU A 191 -6.55 1.75 6.93
CA LEU A 191 -5.10 1.81 7.12
C LEU A 191 -4.42 2.13 5.78
N ASP A 192 -4.37 3.40 5.38
CA ASP A 192 -4.00 3.84 4.02
C ASP A 192 -2.49 3.81 3.75
N CYS A 193 -1.91 2.63 3.98
CA CYS A 193 -0.54 2.30 3.55
C CYS A 193 -0.40 0.78 3.39
N ILE A 194 0.33 0.35 2.37
CA ILE A 194 0.65 -1.07 2.17
C ILE A 194 1.51 -1.63 3.32
N GLY A 195 2.21 -0.77 4.04
CA GLY A 195 3.09 -1.12 5.16
C GLY A 195 2.36 -1.64 6.40
N PHE A 196 1.08 -1.32 6.61
CA PHE A 196 0.33 -1.84 7.75
C PHE A 196 0.11 -3.35 7.66
N SER A 197 0.36 -4.07 8.76
CA SER A 197 0.24 -5.53 8.85
C SER A 197 -1.14 -5.99 9.34
N GLN A 198 -1.37 -7.32 9.27
CA GLN A 198 -2.55 -7.95 9.87
C GLN A 198 -2.64 -7.71 11.39
N GLU A 199 -1.52 -7.73 12.10
CA GLU A 199 -1.48 -7.47 13.54
C GLU A 199 -1.89 -6.03 13.85
N MET A 200 -1.40 -5.07 13.07
CA MET A 200 -1.79 -3.65 13.20
C MET A 200 -3.29 -3.46 12.91
N LYS A 201 -3.84 -4.15 11.90
CA LYS A 201 -5.28 -4.17 11.64
C LYS A 201 -6.07 -4.67 12.84
N GLN A 202 -5.61 -5.76 13.47
CA GLN A 202 -6.28 -6.31 14.65
C GLN A 202 -6.23 -5.36 15.85
N LEU A 203 -5.10 -4.65 16.03
CA LEU A 203 -4.96 -3.62 17.06
C LEU A 203 -5.99 -2.50 16.87
N PHE A 204 -6.05 -1.88 15.69
CA PHE A 204 -7.01 -0.81 15.41
C PHE A 204 -8.46 -1.30 15.51
N ALA A 205 -8.77 -2.51 15.05
CA ALA A 205 -10.11 -3.10 15.17
C ALA A 205 -10.52 -3.30 16.63
N LYS A 206 -9.62 -3.79 17.48
CA LYS A 206 -9.83 -3.98 18.90
C LYS A 206 -10.06 -2.66 19.64
N GLU A 207 -9.20 -1.68 19.42
CA GLU A 207 -9.25 -0.40 20.13
C GLU A 207 -10.47 0.44 19.72
N THR A 208 -10.82 0.46 18.44
CA THR A 208 -11.92 1.29 17.93
C THR A 208 -13.28 0.57 17.96
N GLY A 209 -13.31 -0.77 18.02
CA GLY A 209 -14.52 -1.57 17.83
C GLY A 209 -15.12 -1.46 16.42
N LYS A 210 -14.36 -0.96 15.43
CA LYS A 210 -14.82 -0.72 14.07
C LYS A 210 -14.24 -1.73 13.08
N PRO A 211 -14.93 -1.98 11.95
CA PRO A 211 -14.34 -2.66 10.83
C PRO A 211 -13.08 -1.92 10.35
N VAL A 212 -12.04 -2.65 9.94
CA VAL A 212 -10.79 -2.08 9.45
C VAL A 212 -10.45 -2.65 8.08
N ILE A 213 -10.18 -1.79 7.11
CA ILE A 213 -9.64 -2.19 5.79
C ILE A 213 -8.12 -2.17 5.85
N LEU A 214 -7.51 -3.26 5.34
CA LEU A 214 -6.09 -3.42 5.15
C LEU A 214 -5.80 -3.57 3.65
N PRO A 215 -5.15 -2.59 3.00
CA PRO A 215 -4.97 -2.57 1.55
C PRO A 215 -4.23 -3.80 0.99
N ARG A 216 -3.16 -4.28 1.67
CA ARG A 216 -2.38 -5.42 1.20
C ARG A 216 -3.20 -6.71 1.06
N THR A 217 -4.05 -6.99 2.03
CA THR A 217 -4.88 -8.20 2.01
C THR A 217 -6.09 -8.05 1.09
N LEU A 218 -6.65 -6.84 0.97
CA LEU A 218 -7.72 -6.56 0.01
C LEU A 218 -7.22 -6.74 -1.42
N LEU A 219 -6.06 -6.16 -1.77
CA LEU A 219 -5.40 -6.33 -3.07
C LEU A 219 -5.15 -7.81 -3.36
N ALA A 220 -4.52 -8.55 -2.43
CA ALA A 220 -4.19 -9.94 -2.64
C ALA A 220 -5.45 -10.82 -2.83
N ARG A 221 -6.53 -10.58 -2.07
CA ARG A 221 -7.81 -11.30 -2.24
C ARG A 221 -8.43 -11.04 -3.60
N LEU A 222 -8.43 -9.79 -4.07
CA LEU A 222 -8.93 -9.47 -5.40
C LEU A 222 -8.10 -10.13 -6.48
N VAL A 223 -6.78 -10.12 -6.35
CA VAL A 223 -5.87 -10.74 -7.33
C VAL A 223 -5.94 -12.27 -7.27
N SER A 224 -6.21 -12.86 -6.10
CA SER A 224 -6.34 -14.32 -5.99
C SER A 224 -7.51 -14.88 -6.82
N GLU A 225 -8.59 -14.12 -7.02
CA GLU A 225 -9.69 -14.50 -7.91
C GLU A 225 -9.22 -14.69 -9.36
N LEU A 226 -8.15 -13.99 -9.77
CA LEU A 226 -7.57 -14.09 -11.11
C LEU A 226 -6.60 -15.29 -11.23
N THR A 227 -6.23 -15.93 -10.12
CA THR A 227 -5.29 -17.07 -10.09
C THR A 227 -6.00 -18.42 -10.00
N ASP A 228 -7.31 -18.44 -9.81
CA ASP A 228 -8.12 -19.66 -9.65
C ASP A 228 -8.52 -20.29 -10.99
N VAL A 229 -7.57 -20.37 -11.93
CA VAL A 229 -7.74 -20.98 -13.26
C VAL A 229 -7.23 -22.42 -13.28
#